data_7debe92463f0a41af5dcaa39a3413e26
#
_entry.id   7debe92463f0a41af5dcaa39a3413e26
#
_cell.length_a   1.000
_cell.length_b   1.000
_cell.length_c   1.000
_cell.angle_alpha   90.00
_cell.angle_beta   90.00
_cell.angle_gamma   90.00
#
_symmetry.space_group_name_H-M   'P 1'
#
loop_
_entity.id
_entity.type
_entity.pdbx_description
1 polymer ?
#
loop_
_entity_poly.entity_id
_entity_poly.type
_entity_poly.pdbx_seq_one_letter_code
_entity_poly.pdbx_strand_id
1 'polypeptide(L)'
;LGDVYKRQDLANHLDSNVDQEISIELERSGKKISFSVLVTDLFSVTPESYLTLGGAVINNLSYQQDRHYNRKLEGVYVADPGYIFSRSGIPAGAVILEADGIAIRNLDDLELLISSLPSGKEINVRYVRYSDPINEVLRSIEIDHKWFMTERCSLNKKNLVEGTSHRSYF
;
A
#
# COMPACT_ATOMS: atom_id res chain seq x y z
N LEU A 1 -35.97 5.26 4.74
CA LEU A 1 -35.73 4.57 6.04
C LEU A 1 -35.52 3.07 5.88
N GLY A 2 -36.23 2.36 4.95
CA GLY A 2 -36.07 0.91 4.76
C GLY A 2 -34.70 0.43 4.27
N ASP A 3 -33.97 1.23 3.50
CA ASP A 3 -32.66 0.83 2.93
C ASP A 3 -31.51 0.89 3.95
N VAL A 4 -31.62 1.71 4.98
CA VAL A 4 -30.59 1.82 6.04
C VAL A 4 -30.57 0.56 6.90
N TYR A 5 -31.74 0.02 7.26
CA TYR A 5 -31.83 -1.20 8.07
C TYR A 5 -31.33 -2.43 7.31
N LYS A 6 -31.60 -2.55 6.00
CA LYS A 6 -31.10 -3.66 5.18
C LYS A 6 -29.58 -3.66 5.03
N ARG A 7 -28.94 -2.49 4.99
CA ARG A 7 -27.47 -2.38 4.99
C ARG A 7 -26.86 -2.80 6.30
N GLN A 8 -27.51 -2.51 7.41
CA GLN A 8 -27.04 -2.88 8.73
C GLN A 8 -27.06 -4.39 8.95
N ASP A 9 -28.11 -5.07 8.49
CA ASP A 9 -28.19 -6.53 8.55
C ASP A 9 -27.05 -7.20 7.74
N LEU A 10 -26.75 -6.69 6.56
CA LEU A 10 -25.64 -7.17 5.75
C LEU A 10 -24.30 -6.93 6.45
N ALA A 11 -24.07 -5.73 7.00
CA ALA A 11 -22.85 -5.40 7.73
C ALA A 11 -22.66 -6.34 8.93
N ASN A 12 -23.69 -6.51 9.76
CA ASN A 12 -23.66 -7.42 10.90
C ASN A 12 -23.39 -8.87 10.50
N HIS A 13 -23.95 -9.31 9.36
CA HIS A 13 -23.70 -10.65 8.84
C HIS A 13 -22.26 -10.84 8.37
N LEU A 14 -21.68 -9.84 7.69
CA LEU A 14 -20.28 -9.85 7.29
C LEU A 14 -19.36 -9.85 8.52
N ASP A 15 -19.60 -8.95 9.48
CA ASP A 15 -18.79 -8.84 10.70
C ASP A 15 -18.79 -10.14 11.53
N SER A 16 -19.91 -10.87 11.52
CA SER A 16 -20.04 -12.13 12.25
C SER A 16 -19.40 -13.32 11.54
N ASN A 17 -19.01 -13.17 10.27
CA ASN A 17 -18.43 -14.24 9.45
C ASN A 17 -17.02 -13.90 8.94
N VAL A 18 -16.27 -13.08 9.67
CA VAL A 18 -14.87 -12.80 9.33
C VAL A 18 -14.07 -14.12 9.31
N ASP A 19 -13.18 -14.25 8.32
CA ASP A 19 -12.39 -15.45 8.00
C ASP A 19 -13.21 -16.70 7.61
N GLN A 20 -14.49 -16.50 7.26
CA GLN A 20 -15.37 -17.57 6.77
C GLN A 20 -15.78 -17.31 5.32
N GLU A 21 -16.05 -18.38 4.60
CA GLU A 21 -16.61 -18.34 3.27
C GLU A 21 -18.13 -18.26 3.35
N ILE A 22 -18.71 -17.19 2.73
CA ILE A 22 -20.15 -16.99 2.66
C ILE A 22 -20.63 -17.08 1.23
N SER A 23 -21.86 -17.57 1.02
CA SER A 23 -22.52 -17.57 -0.29
C SER A 23 -23.37 -16.33 -0.45
N ILE A 24 -23.16 -15.63 -1.55
CA ILE A 24 -23.93 -14.43 -1.92
C ILE A 24 -24.74 -14.71 -3.19
N GLU A 25 -26.05 -14.47 -3.12
CA GLU A 25 -26.93 -14.45 -4.30
C GLU A 25 -27.20 -13.01 -4.72
N LEU A 26 -26.99 -12.73 -5.98
CA LEU A 26 -27.32 -11.45 -6.62
C LEU A 26 -28.30 -11.64 -7.75
N GLU A 27 -29.16 -10.67 -7.97
CA GLU A 27 -29.98 -10.58 -9.16
C GLU A 27 -29.48 -9.43 -10.04
N ARG A 28 -29.11 -9.75 -11.29
CA ARG A 28 -28.68 -8.78 -12.28
C ARG A 28 -29.47 -9.00 -13.58
N SER A 29 -30.27 -8.01 -13.98
CA SER A 29 -31.10 -8.06 -15.19
C SER A 29 -32.03 -9.29 -15.22
N GLY A 30 -32.65 -9.61 -14.07
CA GLY A 30 -33.55 -10.75 -13.94
C GLY A 30 -32.86 -12.13 -13.86
N LYS A 31 -31.53 -12.18 -13.84
CA LYS A 31 -30.76 -13.42 -13.69
C LYS A 31 -30.17 -13.50 -12.29
N LYS A 32 -30.42 -14.61 -11.61
CA LYS A 32 -29.77 -14.92 -10.32
C LYS A 32 -28.36 -15.42 -10.57
N ILE A 33 -27.41 -14.86 -9.85
CA ILE A 33 -26.00 -15.24 -9.85
C ILE A 33 -25.61 -15.56 -8.41
N SER A 34 -25.05 -16.73 -8.17
CA SER A 34 -24.55 -17.15 -6.86
C SER A 34 -23.04 -17.33 -6.93
N PHE A 35 -22.34 -16.85 -5.90
CA PHE A 35 -20.89 -17.01 -5.76
C PHE A 35 -20.50 -17.04 -4.28
N SER A 36 -19.39 -17.70 -4.00
CA SER A 36 -18.76 -17.73 -2.69
C SER A 36 -17.70 -16.66 -2.56
N VAL A 37 -17.65 -16.01 -1.39
CA VAL A 37 -16.61 -15.03 -1.05
C VAL A 37 -16.06 -15.31 0.35
N LEU A 38 -14.76 -15.24 0.48
CA LEU A 38 -14.11 -15.22 1.80
C LEU A 38 -14.28 -13.82 2.39
N VAL A 39 -14.87 -13.74 3.58
CA VAL A 39 -14.99 -12.48 4.31
C VAL A 39 -13.68 -12.20 5.01
N THR A 40 -13.05 -11.08 4.68
CA THR A 40 -11.74 -10.69 5.25
C THR A 40 -11.91 -9.43 6.10
N ASP A 41 -11.28 -9.42 7.27
CA ASP A 41 -11.22 -8.23 8.11
C ASP A 41 -10.40 -7.13 7.41
N LEU A 42 -10.96 -5.92 7.35
CA LEU A 42 -10.29 -4.77 6.75
C LEU A 42 -8.98 -4.42 7.49
N PHE A 43 -8.92 -4.68 8.79
CA PHE A 43 -7.73 -4.45 9.59
C PHE A 43 -6.59 -5.41 9.20
N SER A 44 -6.91 -6.66 8.86
CA SER A 44 -5.92 -7.67 8.46
C SER A 44 -5.24 -7.35 7.12
N VAL A 45 -5.90 -6.60 6.23
CA VAL A 45 -5.36 -6.19 4.91
C VAL A 45 -4.79 -4.76 4.92
N THR A 46 -4.73 -4.11 6.08
CA THR A 46 -4.10 -2.79 6.23
C THR A 46 -2.58 -2.97 6.38
N PRO A 47 -1.76 -2.17 5.68
CA PRO A 47 -0.31 -2.23 5.80
C PRO A 47 0.15 -2.01 7.25
N GLU A 48 0.94 -2.95 7.78
CA GLU A 48 1.43 -2.93 9.16
C GLU A 48 2.87 -2.41 9.26
N SER A 49 3.48 -2.10 8.13
CA SER A 49 4.86 -1.61 8.08
C SER A 49 5.01 -0.50 7.05
N TYR A 50 5.98 0.36 7.31
CA TYR A 50 6.42 1.39 6.38
C TYR A 50 7.95 1.44 6.34
N LEU A 51 8.47 1.97 5.25
CA LEU A 51 9.90 2.23 5.05
C LEU A 51 10.13 3.73 5.04
N THR A 52 11.16 4.19 5.75
CA THR A 52 11.68 5.55 5.59
C THR A 52 12.87 5.53 4.65
N LEU A 53 12.88 6.44 3.68
CA LEU A 53 13.94 6.57 2.68
C LEU A 53 14.12 8.04 2.32
N GLY A 54 15.28 8.61 2.61
CA GLY A 54 15.56 10.02 2.30
C GLY A 54 14.55 11.01 2.91
N GLY A 55 14.04 10.69 4.10
CA GLY A 55 12.96 11.41 4.79
C GLY A 55 11.55 11.11 4.26
N ALA A 56 11.41 10.32 3.19
CA ALA A 56 10.12 9.87 2.71
C ALA A 56 9.54 8.77 3.59
N VAL A 57 8.22 8.64 3.59
CA VAL A 57 7.49 7.53 4.22
C VAL A 57 6.75 6.76 3.13
N ILE A 58 7.06 5.48 3.02
CA ILE A 58 6.57 4.59 1.98
C ILE A 58 5.93 3.37 2.64
N ASN A 59 4.79 2.93 2.15
CA ASN A 59 4.13 1.71 2.62
C ASN A 59 3.62 0.84 1.47
N ASN A 60 3.28 -0.40 1.75
CA ASN A 60 2.55 -1.22 0.80
C ASN A 60 1.22 -0.57 0.46
N LEU A 61 0.73 -0.78 -0.76
CA LEU A 61 -0.63 -0.38 -1.11
C LEU A 61 -1.63 -1.03 -0.17
N SER A 62 -2.52 -0.23 0.42
CA SER A 62 -3.67 -0.74 1.14
C SER A 62 -4.77 -1.14 0.16
N TYR A 63 -5.69 -1.98 0.61
CA TYR A 63 -6.88 -2.35 -0.18
C TYR A 63 -7.68 -1.11 -0.64
N GLN A 64 -7.81 -0.10 0.22
CA GLN A 64 -8.53 1.13 -0.13
C GLN A 64 -7.82 1.94 -1.22
N GLN A 65 -6.48 1.99 -1.18
CA GLN A 65 -5.67 2.67 -2.18
C GLN A 65 -5.75 1.94 -3.52
N ASP A 66 -5.57 0.61 -3.53
CA ASP A 66 -5.67 -0.22 -4.75
C ASP A 66 -7.04 -0.08 -5.41
N ARG A 67 -8.11 -0.09 -4.63
CA ARG A 67 -9.47 0.14 -5.11
C ARG A 67 -9.67 1.51 -5.78
N HIS A 68 -8.98 2.55 -5.31
CA HIS A 68 -9.03 3.89 -5.92
C HIS A 68 -8.55 3.88 -7.37
N TYR A 69 -7.49 3.09 -7.65
CA TYR A 69 -6.92 3.03 -9.00
C TYR A 69 -7.75 2.21 -10.00
N ASN A 70 -8.83 1.54 -9.54
CA ASN A 70 -9.74 0.71 -10.33
C ASN A 70 -9.03 -0.35 -11.20
N ARG A 71 -7.85 -0.75 -10.79
CA ARG A 71 -7.05 -1.86 -11.36
C ARG A 71 -6.19 -2.44 -10.25
N LYS A 72 -5.86 -3.72 -10.37
CA LYS A 72 -4.87 -4.31 -9.47
C LYS A 72 -3.51 -3.68 -9.78
N LEU A 73 -3.04 -2.84 -8.87
CA LEU A 73 -1.70 -2.28 -8.91
C LEU A 73 -0.81 -3.08 -7.96
N GLU A 74 0.37 -3.45 -8.45
CA GLU A 74 1.49 -3.83 -7.61
C GLU A 74 2.34 -2.57 -7.43
N GLY A 75 3.02 -2.43 -6.31
CA GLY A 75 3.85 -1.27 -6.05
C GLY A 75 3.84 -0.82 -4.60
N VAL A 76 4.52 0.28 -4.35
CA VAL A 76 4.57 0.90 -3.02
C VAL A 76 4.05 2.33 -3.07
N TYR A 77 3.29 2.68 -2.04
CA TYR A 77 2.62 3.97 -1.92
C TYR A 77 3.50 4.97 -1.18
N VAL A 78 3.66 6.16 -1.74
CA VAL A 78 4.37 7.28 -1.13
C VAL A 78 3.40 8.06 -0.25
N ALA A 79 3.44 7.81 1.05
CA ALA A 79 2.60 8.52 2.02
C ALA A 79 3.12 9.94 2.27
N ASP A 80 4.43 10.08 2.42
CA ASP A 80 5.14 11.36 2.48
C ASP A 80 6.32 11.31 1.52
N PRO A 81 6.49 12.27 0.60
CA PRO A 81 7.60 12.27 -0.34
C PRO A 81 8.95 12.60 0.29
N GLY A 82 8.98 13.17 1.49
CA GLY A 82 10.19 13.58 2.16
C GLY A 82 11.09 14.45 1.29
N TYR A 83 12.39 14.43 1.56
CA TYR A 83 13.36 15.16 0.74
C TYR A 83 13.62 14.51 -0.61
N ILE A 84 13.82 13.18 -0.61
CA ILE A 84 14.26 12.44 -1.81
C ILE A 84 13.26 12.53 -2.97
N PHE A 85 11.98 12.34 -2.70
CA PHE A 85 10.93 12.36 -3.73
C PHE A 85 10.46 13.78 -4.04
N SER A 86 10.36 14.67 -3.05
CA SER A 86 9.97 16.07 -3.26
C SER A 86 10.95 16.78 -4.20
N ARG A 87 12.26 16.58 -4.02
CA ARG A 87 13.29 17.16 -4.89
C ARG A 87 13.15 16.70 -6.34
N SER A 88 12.72 15.49 -6.55
CA SER A 88 12.53 14.90 -7.89
C SER A 88 11.12 15.10 -8.46
N GLY A 89 10.23 15.78 -7.73
CA GLY A 89 8.87 16.06 -8.16
C GLY A 89 7.94 14.83 -8.12
N ILE A 90 8.26 13.84 -7.30
CA ILE A 90 7.37 12.71 -7.00
C ILE A 90 6.48 13.11 -5.82
N PRO A 91 5.15 13.23 -6.00
CA PRO A 91 4.26 13.75 -4.97
C PRO A 91 3.85 12.67 -3.96
N ALA A 92 3.28 13.11 -2.83
CA ALA A 92 2.49 12.24 -1.98
C ALA A 92 1.33 11.62 -2.78
N GLY A 93 0.96 10.39 -2.46
CA GLY A 93 -0.04 9.64 -3.21
C GLY A 93 0.48 9.00 -4.50
N ALA A 94 1.77 9.13 -4.82
CA ALA A 94 2.36 8.36 -5.92
C ALA A 94 2.46 6.87 -5.55
N VAL A 95 2.31 6.01 -6.57
CA VAL A 95 2.60 4.57 -6.44
C VAL A 95 3.80 4.24 -7.31
N ILE A 96 4.88 3.83 -6.68
CA ILE A 96 6.12 3.42 -7.36
C ILE A 96 5.91 2.00 -7.88
N LEU A 97 6.12 1.81 -9.17
CA LEU A 97 5.95 0.55 -9.90
C LEU A 97 7.29 -0.10 -10.25
N GLU A 98 8.33 0.74 -10.45
CA GLU A 98 9.64 0.29 -10.89
C GLU A 98 10.72 1.24 -10.34
N ALA A 99 11.86 0.71 -9.97
CA ALA A 99 13.04 1.47 -9.59
C ALA A 99 14.31 0.79 -10.16
N ASP A 100 15.20 1.58 -10.77
CA ASP A 100 16.44 1.12 -11.46
C ASP A 100 16.20 -0.03 -12.45
N GLY A 101 15.06 -0.03 -13.17
CA GLY A 101 14.68 -1.07 -14.13
C GLY A 101 14.11 -2.34 -13.49
N ILE A 102 13.95 -2.38 -12.16
CA ILE A 102 13.41 -3.52 -11.41
C ILE A 102 11.98 -3.22 -10.98
N ALA A 103 11.07 -4.15 -11.29
CA ALA A 103 9.68 -4.04 -10.86
C ALA A 103 9.57 -4.10 -9.32
N ILE A 104 8.90 -3.14 -8.74
CA ILE A 104 8.65 -3.04 -7.29
C ILE A 104 7.20 -3.43 -7.05
N ARG A 105 6.96 -4.55 -6.38
CA ARG A 105 5.63 -5.06 -6.06
C ARG A 105 5.19 -4.73 -4.65
N ASN A 106 6.16 -4.62 -3.75
CA ASN A 106 5.95 -4.40 -2.33
C ASN A 106 7.16 -3.72 -1.67
N LEU A 107 7.07 -3.44 -0.38
CA LEU A 107 8.16 -2.82 0.38
C LEU A 107 9.43 -3.68 0.42
N ASP A 108 9.31 -5.01 0.40
CA ASP A 108 10.46 -5.90 0.49
C ASP A 108 11.32 -5.80 -0.78
N ASP A 109 10.67 -5.73 -1.96
CA ASP A 109 11.37 -5.51 -3.23
C ASP A 109 12.12 -4.17 -3.23
N LEU A 110 11.47 -3.09 -2.74
CA LEU A 110 12.10 -1.78 -2.67
C LEU A 110 13.26 -1.75 -1.67
N GLU A 111 13.07 -2.29 -0.48
CA GLU A 111 14.08 -2.36 0.58
C GLU A 111 15.32 -3.14 0.13
N LEU A 112 15.12 -4.29 -0.50
CA LEU A 112 16.21 -5.11 -1.05
C LEU A 112 17.00 -4.35 -2.12
N LEU A 113 16.32 -3.67 -3.04
CA LEU A 113 16.95 -2.87 -4.06
C LEU A 113 17.77 -1.73 -3.43
N ILE A 114 17.14 -0.89 -2.59
CA ILE A 114 17.79 0.27 -1.98
C ILE A 114 19.02 -0.13 -1.15
N SER A 115 18.93 -1.23 -0.39
CA SER A 115 20.03 -1.74 0.43
C SER A 115 21.23 -2.20 -0.41
N SER A 116 21.03 -2.58 -1.67
CA SER A 116 22.08 -3.00 -2.59
C SER A 116 22.81 -1.83 -3.28
N LEU A 117 22.24 -0.62 -3.23
CA LEU A 117 22.75 0.53 -3.95
C LEU A 117 23.71 1.36 -3.10
N PRO A 118 24.82 1.86 -3.68
CA PRO A 118 25.71 2.76 -2.95
C PRO A 118 25.09 4.15 -2.82
N SER A 119 25.50 4.86 -1.75
CA SER A 119 25.15 6.28 -1.57
C SER A 119 25.70 7.14 -2.71
N GLY A 120 24.90 8.08 -3.21
CA GLY A 120 25.20 8.92 -4.36
C GLY A 120 24.79 8.30 -5.71
N LYS A 121 24.26 7.08 -5.70
CA LYS A 121 23.74 6.45 -6.94
C LYS A 121 22.46 7.13 -7.39
N GLU A 122 22.42 7.60 -8.63
CA GLU A 122 21.19 8.00 -9.29
C GLU A 122 20.47 6.79 -9.89
N ILE A 123 19.17 6.69 -9.66
CA ILE A 123 18.30 5.65 -10.22
C ILE A 123 17.04 6.28 -10.82
N ASN A 124 16.47 5.61 -11.80
CA ASN A 124 15.20 5.98 -12.36
C ASN A 124 14.06 5.30 -11.59
N VAL A 125 13.01 6.07 -11.28
CA VAL A 125 11.79 5.60 -10.62
C VAL A 125 10.61 5.85 -11.54
N ARG A 126 9.86 4.81 -11.83
CA ARG A 126 8.60 4.85 -12.58
C ARG A 126 7.44 4.74 -11.60
N TYR A 127 6.50 5.65 -11.72
CA TYR A 127 5.36 5.73 -10.81
C TYR A 127 4.11 6.24 -11.52
N VAL A 128 2.95 6.03 -10.90
CA VAL A 128 1.67 6.66 -11.25
C VAL A 128 1.27 7.65 -10.16
N ARG A 129 0.48 8.66 -10.53
CA ARG A 129 -0.05 9.66 -9.58
C ARG A 129 -1.44 9.26 -9.08
N TYR A 130 -1.77 9.68 -7.88
CA TYR A 130 -3.13 9.53 -7.35
C TYR A 130 -4.20 10.16 -8.27
N SER A 131 -3.91 11.33 -8.83
CA SER A 131 -4.80 12.06 -9.75
C SER A 131 -4.82 11.52 -11.18
N ASP A 132 -3.83 10.71 -11.55
CA ASP A 132 -3.67 10.14 -12.90
C ASP A 132 -3.06 8.75 -12.81
N PRO A 133 -3.89 7.74 -12.52
CA PRO A 133 -3.41 6.38 -12.30
C PRO A 133 -3.11 5.61 -13.60
N ILE A 134 -3.33 6.22 -14.76
CA ILE A 134 -3.15 5.58 -16.07
C ILE A 134 -1.78 5.92 -16.64
N ASN A 135 -1.36 7.18 -16.53
CA ASN A 135 -0.13 7.66 -17.14
C ASN A 135 1.06 7.48 -16.18
N GLU A 136 1.99 6.65 -16.59
CA GLU A 136 3.23 6.42 -15.87
C GLU A 136 4.20 7.59 -16.10
N VAL A 137 4.89 7.97 -15.04
CA VAL A 137 5.87 9.05 -15.03
C VAL A 137 7.22 8.50 -14.60
N LEU A 138 8.29 8.91 -15.30
CA LEU A 138 9.66 8.55 -14.96
C LEU A 138 10.37 9.77 -14.35
N ARG A 139 11.07 9.55 -13.23
CA ARG A 139 11.91 10.56 -12.56
C ARG A 139 13.20 9.90 -12.07
N SER A 140 14.28 10.70 -12.03
CA SER A 140 15.53 10.29 -11.38
C SER A 140 15.52 10.73 -9.92
N ILE A 141 16.02 9.86 -9.04
CA ILE A 141 16.29 10.16 -7.63
C ILE A 141 17.73 9.76 -7.30
N GLU A 142 18.34 10.45 -6.35
CA GLU A 142 19.67 10.14 -5.83
C GLU A 142 19.51 9.44 -4.47
N ILE A 143 20.12 8.27 -4.31
CA ILE A 143 20.11 7.51 -3.07
C ILE A 143 21.15 8.11 -2.10
N ASP A 144 20.72 8.49 -0.91
CA ASP A 144 21.59 9.05 0.12
C ASP A 144 21.44 8.30 1.46
N HIS A 145 22.39 7.42 1.73
CA HIS A 145 22.47 6.70 3.01
C HIS A 145 23.28 7.46 4.08
N LYS A 146 23.94 8.56 3.73
CA LYS A 146 24.80 9.30 4.67
C LYS A 146 24.03 10.21 5.61
N TRP A 147 23.04 10.89 5.04
CA TRP A 147 22.23 11.88 5.76
C TRP A 147 20.89 11.34 6.21
N PHE A 148 20.39 10.31 5.53
CA PHE A 148 19.09 9.71 5.80
C PHE A 148 19.24 8.19 5.91
N MET A 149 19.10 7.67 7.11
CA MET A 149 19.07 6.22 7.32
C MET A 149 17.79 5.66 6.71
N THR A 150 17.92 4.52 6.03
CA THR A 150 16.75 3.74 5.60
C THR A 150 16.32 2.88 6.78
N GLU A 151 15.10 3.06 7.24
CA GLU A 151 14.56 2.35 8.40
C GLU A 151 13.24 1.70 8.04
N ARG A 152 13.06 0.44 8.42
CA ARG A 152 11.77 -0.23 8.37
C ARG A 152 11.13 -0.21 9.75
N CYS A 153 9.93 0.35 9.82
CA CYS A 153 9.10 0.34 11.02
C CYS A 153 7.93 -0.61 10.79
N SER A 154 7.71 -1.54 11.70
CA SER A 154 6.56 -2.45 11.68
C SER A 154 5.78 -2.38 12.97
N LEU A 155 4.46 -2.51 12.85
CA LEU A 155 3.57 -2.58 13.99
C LEU A 155 3.69 -3.96 14.65
N ASN A 156 4.14 -4.00 15.88
CA ASN A 156 4.17 -5.24 16.64
C ASN A 156 2.81 -5.48 17.31
N LYS A 157 2.00 -6.39 16.76
CA LYS A 157 0.67 -6.72 17.29
C LYS A 157 0.68 -7.15 18.76
N LYS A 158 1.77 -7.72 19.25
CA LYS A 158 1.90 -8.14 20.65
C LYS A 158 2.00 -6.95 21.62
N ASN A 159 2.44 -5.78 21.13
CA ASN A 159 2.65 -4.59 21.94
C ASN A 159 1.55 -3.53 21.74
N LEU A 160 0.48 -3.82 21.02
CA LEU A 160 -0.70 -2.94 20.91
C LEU A 160 -1.35 -2.68 22.28
N VAL A 161 -1.13 -3.56 23.26
CA VAL A 161 -1.54 -3.38 24.65
C VAL A 161 -0.57 -2.47 25.42
N GLU A 162 0.66 -2.26 24.96
CA GLU A 162 1.73 -1.52 25.67
C GLU A 162 2.32 -0.32 24.90
N GLY A 163 1.88 -0.03 23.69
CA GLY A 163 2.22 1.20 22.97
C GLY A 163 3.67 1.34 22.45
N THR A 164 4.40 0.24 22.25
CA THR A 164 5.80 0.28 21.81
C THR A 164 5.95 -0.13 20.34
N SER A 165 6.56 0.72 19.50
CA SER A 165 6.96 0.40 18.12
C SER A 165 8.39 -0.13 18.08
N HIS A 166 8.65 -1.21 17.37
CA HIS A 166 10.01 -1.70 17.08
C HIS A 166 10.56 -1.04 15.81
N ARG A 167 11.73 -0.46 15.90
CA ARG A 167 12.54 0.03 14.77
C ARG A 167 13.67 -0.94 14.50
N SER A 168 13.83 -1.40 13.28
CA SER A 168 15.04 -2.09 12.82
C SER A 168 15.84 -1.16 11.91
N TYR A 169 17.15 -1.06 12.14
CA TYR A 169 18.10 -0.25 11.38
C TYR A 169 18.89 -1.20 10.46
N PHE A 170 19.14 -0.76 9.24
CA PHE A 170 19.97 -1.45 8.25
C PHE A 170 21.17 -0.59 7.86
#